data_4c106c1741b7eb117cdb49db4497cd3c
#
_entry.id   4c106c1741b7eb117cdb49db4497cd3c
#
_cell.length_a   1.000
_cell.length_b   1.000
_cell.length_c   1.000
_cell.angle_alpha   90.00
_cell.angle_beta   90.00
_cell.angle_gamma   90.00
#
_symmetry.space_group_name_H-M   'P 1'
#
loop_
_entity.id
_entity.type
_entity.pdbx_description
1 polymer ?
#
loop_
_entity_poly.entity_id
_entity_poly.type
_entity_poly.pdbx_seq_one_letter_code
_entity_poly.pdbx_strand_id
1 'polypeptide(L)'
;MWWHDQRSSPPGCPADCGEAERRAAPRLSAPAQRRLARAALALMVAALAGGCFQPLYGDQSPTGGPILRDQLSAVDVMQIQAPKGTDEARIAVEIRNALLYDFTGGGYAAPPTHRLKIAIASSRASIIVDVNTSRPDVENYGLTATYSLTEIGTGRVVVTGQTFARVSYDIPGQEQRFARVRGLRDAELRAAKVVADNIRSRLASYFIAGT
;
A
#
# COMPACT_ATOMS: atom_id res chain seq x y z
N MET A 1 -74.11 4.74 51.25
CA MET A 1 -75.37 3.99 50.86
C MET A 1 -74.89 2.80 50.08
N TRP A 2 -74.76 1.70 50.80
CA TRP A 2 -75.47 0.42 50.64
C TRP A 2 -74.93 -0.36 49.41
N TRP A 3 -74.29 -1.47 49.58
CA TRP A 3 -74.53 -2.89 49.95
C TRP A 3 -74.14 -3.76 48.75
N HIS A 4 -73.56 -4.87 48.70
CA HIS A 4 -73.39 -6.18 49.42
C HIS A 4 -72.48 -7.02 48.50
N ASP A 5 -71.43 -7.53 48.99
CA ASP A 5 -71.20 -8.92 49.46
C ASP A 5 -72.00 -9.99 48.68
N GLN A 6 -71.29 -10.78 47.97
CA GLN A 6 -71.51 -12.20 47.90
C GLN A 6 -70.29 -12.98 47.37
N ARG A 7 -69.79 -13.73 48.32
CA ARG A 7 -68.87 -14.84 48.14
C ARG A 7 -69.53 -15.92 47.28
N SER A 8 -68.87 -16.51 46.33
CA SER A 8 -69.00 -17.88 45.92
C SER A 8 -67.68 -18.45 45.45
N SER A 9 -67.08 -19.25 46.30
CA SER A 9 -65.99 -20.14 45.93
C SER A 9 -66.49 -21.25 45.04
N PRO A 10 -65.88 -21.58 43.92
CA PRO A 10 -66.04 -22.89 43.29
C PRO A 10 -64.99 -23.85 43.84
N PRO A 11 -65.34 -25.14 43.89
CA PRO A 11 -64.52 -26.19 44.49
C PRO A 11 -63.48 -26.76 43.54
N GLY A 12 -62.35 -27.23 44.10
CA GLY A 12 -61.66 -28.40 43.59
C GLY A 12 -60.65 -28.11 42.48
N CYS A 13 -59.45 -27.68 42.85
CA CYS A 13 -58.29 -28.01 42.05
C CYS A 13 -57.60 -29.25 42.61
N PRO A 14 -57.48 -30.34 41.84
CA PRO A 14 -56.62 -31.45 42.24
C PRO A 14 -55.14 -30.98 42.33
N ALA A 15 -54.51 -31.36 43.41
CA ALA A 15 -53.08 -31.24 43.63
C ALA A 15 -52.36 -32.18 42.65
N ASP A 16 -52.08 -31.72 41.50
CA ASP A 16 -51.08 -32.32 40.63
C ASP A 16 -50.80 -31.38 39.45
N CYS A 17 -50.17 -30.28 39.70
CA CYS A 17 -49.57 -29.44 38.65
C CYS A 17 -48.07 -29.36 38.83
N GLY A 18 -47.45 -30.41 38.27
CA GLY A 18 -46.38 -30.25 37.38
C GLY A 18 -45.07 -29.72 38.04
N GLU A 19 -44.29 -30.65 38.49
CA GLU A 19 -42.85 -30.53 38.40
C GLU A 19 -42.53 -30.04 36.98
N ALA A 20 -42.42 -28.73 36.85
CA ALA A 20 -41.80 -28.12 35.71
C ALA A 20 -40.37 -28.66 35.64
N GLU A 21 -40.24 -29.66 34.83
CA GLU A 21 -39.01 -30.26 34.35
C GLU A 21 -37.97 -29.18 34.08
N ARG A 22 -37.18 -28.92 35.10
CA ARG A 22 -35.93 -28.13 34.93
C ARG A 22 -35.08 -29.00 34.02
N ARG A 23 -35.21 -28.77 32.73
CA ARG A 23 -34.25 -29.27 31.73
C ARG A 23 -32.87 -28.85 32.17
N ALA A 24 -32.18 -29.74 32.84
CA ALA A 24 -30.80 -29.59 33.20
C ALA A 24 -30.02 -29.36 31.87
N ALA A 25 -29.53 -28.18 31.69
CA ALA A 25 -28.62 -27.90 30.57
C ALA A 25 -27.51 -28.97 30.60
N PRO A 26 -27.16 -29.57 29.47
CA PRO A 26 -26.14 -30.60 29.42
C PRO A 26 -24.85 -30.03 29.96
N ARG A 27 -24.40 -30.51 31.12
CA ARG A 27 -23.08 -30.16 31.67
C ARG A 27 -22.03 -30.79 30.79
N LEU A 28 -21.47 -29.98 29.89
CA LEU A 28 -20.35 -30.39 29.07
C LEU A 28 -19.20 -30.83 29.99
N SER A 29 -18.64 -32.01 29.73
CA SER A 29 -17.52 -32.56 30.48
C SER A 29 -16.34 -31.58 30.47
N ALA A 30 -15.61 -31.48 31.58
CA ALA A 30 -14.47 -30.54 31.73
C ALA A 30 -13.47 -30.54 30.55
N PRO A 31 -13.14 -31.67 29.88
CA PRO A 31 -12.27 -31.66 28.69
C PRO A 31 -12.95 -31.03 27.46
N ALA A 32 -14.29 -31.13 27.31
CA ALA A 32 -15.05 -30.54 26.23
C ALA A 32 -15.10 -29.01 26.38
N GLN A 33 -15.29 -28.51 27.59
CA GLN A 33 -15.24 -27.06 27.88
C GLN A 33 -13.90 -26.45 27.58
N ARG A 34 -12.79 -27.11 27.91
CA ARG A 34 -11.42 -26.66 27.60
C ARG A 34 -11.16 -26.62 26.08
N ARG A 35 -11.69 -27.59 25.32
CA ARG A 35 -11.57 -27.59 23.85
C ARG A 35 -12.38 -26.44 23.22
N LEU A 36 -13.60 -26.22 23.70
CA LEU A 36 -14.43 -25.09 23.23
C LEU A 36 -13.82 -23.74 23.58
N ALA A 37 -13.27 -23.57 24.79
CA ALA A 37 -12.58 -22.36 25.18
C ALA A 37 -11.33 -22.06 24.31
N ARG A 38 -10.56 -23.11 23.98
CA ARG A 38 -9.41 -22.97 23.08
C ARG A 38 -9.82 -22.65 21.66
N ALA A 39 -10.90 -23.24 21.16
CA ALA A 39 -11.45 -22.93 19.84
C ALA A 39 -12.01 -21.50 19.77
N ALA A 40 -12.70 -21.05 20.82
CA ALA A 40 -13.20 -19.68 20.92
C ALA A 40 -12.05 -18.66 20.99
N LEU A 41 -10.99 -18.96 21.75
CA LEU A 41 -9.80 -18.11 21.82
C LEU A 41 -9.08 -18.04 20.47
N ALA A 42 -8.93 -19.16 19.78
CA ALA A 42 -8.31 -19.20 18.45
C ALA A 42 -9.13 -18.42 17.42
N LEU A 43 -10.45 -18.53 17.44
CA LEU A 43 -11.37 -17.76 16.59
C LEU A 43 -11.27 -16.25 16.90
N MET A 44 -11.18 -15.88 18.18
CA MET A 44 -11.02 -14.47 18.58
C MET A 44 -9.69 -13.89 18.09
N VAL A 45 -8.60 -14.64 18.21
CA VAL A 45 -7.29 -14.23 17.70
C VAL A 45 -7.29 -14.13 16.16
N ALA A 46 -7.94 -15.08 15.47
CA ALA A 46 -8.06 -15.05 14.00
C ALA A 46 -8.92 -13.85 13.52
N ALA A 47 -9.98 -13.50 14.24
CA ALA A 47 -10.82 -12.33 13.93
C ALA A 47 -10.05 -11.00 14.13
N LEU A 48 -9.20 -10.91 15.16
CA LEU A 48 -8.33 -9.76 15.41
C LEU A 48 -7.22 -9.62 14.37
N ALA A 49 -6.67 -10.75 13.89
CA ALA A 49 -5.65 -10.74 12.85
C ALA A 49 -6.21 -10.36 11.46
N GLY A 50 -7.47 -10.70 11.15
CA GLY A 50 -8.11 -10.38 9.87
C GLY A 50 -8.34 -8.89 9.64
N GLY A 51 -8.45 -8.08 10.69
CA GLY A 51 -8.64 -6.63 10.59
C GLY A 51 -7.39 -5.83 10.23
N CYS A 52 -6.18 -6.43 10.30
CA CYS A 52 -4.92 -5.73 10.06
C CYS A 52 -4.46 -5.75 8.59
N PHE A 53 -5.08 -6.58 7.73
CA PHE A 53 -4.72 -6.69 6.32
C PHE A 53 -5.76 -6.00 5.44
N GLN A 54 -5.66 -4.68 5.33
CA GLN A 54 -6.38 -3.94 4.29
C GLN A 54 -5.45 -3.70 3.10
N PRO A 55 -5.87 -4.10 1.87
CA PRO A 55 -5.07 -3.81 0.68
C PRO A 55 -5.01 -2.30 0.46
N LEU A 56 -3.80 -1.75 0.37
CA LEU A 56 -3.54 -0.32 0.18
C LEU A 56 -4.22 0.24 -1.08
N TYR A 57 -4.42 -0.59 -2.09
CA TYR A 57 -5.03 -0.27 -3.38
C TYR A 57 -6.39 -0.93 -3.58
N GLY A 58 -7.13 -1.22 -2.50
CA GLY A 58 -8.49 -1.74 -2.58
C GLY A 58 -9.49 -0.71 -3.11
N ASP A 59 -10.59 -1.21 -3.69
CA ASP A 59 -11.66 -0.36 -4.25
C ASP A 59 -12.51 0.35 -3.19
N GLN A 60 -12.19 0.19 -1.90
CA GLN A 60 -12.89 0.82 -0.79
C GLN A 60 -11.91 1.57 0.10
N SER A 61 -12.22 2.83 0.39
CA SER A 61 -11.47 3.60 1.38
C SER A 61 -11.84 3.14 2.79
N PRO A 62 -10.87 2.78 3.64
CA PRO A 62 -11.13 2.36 5.04
C PRO A 62 -11.80 3.45 5.87
N THR A 63 -11.67 4.71 5.48
CA THR A 63 -12.17 5.88 6.21
C THR A 63 -13.40 6.52 5.57
N GLY A 64 -13.98 5.91 4.50
CA GLY A 64 -15.10 6.49 3.76
C GLY A 64 -14.74 7.72 2.91
N GLY A 65 -13.44 8.02 2.77
CA GLY A 65 -12.92 9.09 1.92
C GLY A 65 -12.84 8.69 0.43
N PRO A 66 -12.36 9.57 -0.43
CA PRO A 66 -12.16 9.25 -1.84
C PRO A 66 -11.20 8.08 -2.01
N ILE A 67 -11.44 7.25 -3.03
CA ILE A 67 -10.64 6.08 -3.33
C ILE A 67 -9.22 6.52 -3.71
N LEU A 68 -8.20 5.86 -3.17
CA LEU A 68 -6.79 6.19 -3.44
C LEU A 68 -6.47 6.27 -4.93
N ARG A 69 -7.05 5.38 -5.74
CA ARG A 69 -6.89 5.36 -7.19
C ARG A 69 -7.35 6.68 -7.83
N ASP A 70 -8.49 7.21 -7.41
CA ASP A 70 -9.03 8.45 -7.95
C ASP A 70 -8.15 9.64 -7.55
N GLN A 71 -7.63 9.65 -6.32
CA GLN A 71 -6.69 10.68 -5.87
C GLN A 71 -5.37 10.65 -6.61
N LEU A 72 -4.81 9.46 -6.86
CA LEU A 72 -3.58 9.32 -7.64
C LEU A 72 -3.79 9.69 -9.10
N SER A 73 -4.95 9.36 -9.71
CA SER A 73 -5.26 9.73 -11.09
C SER A 73 -5.45 11.23 -11.29
N ALA A 74 -5.72 11.98 -10.20
CA ALA A 74 -5.82 13.45 -10.18
C ALA A 74 -4.47 14.15 -9.92
N VAL A 75 -3.34 13.43 -9.96
CA VAL A 75 -1.99 14.00 -9.86
C VAL A 75 -1.42 14.27 -11.25
N ASP A 76 -1.19 15.55 -11.56
CA ASP A 76 -0.49 15.98 -12.79
C ASP A 76 1.02 15.82 -12.60
N VAL A 77 1.64 14.89 -13.35
CA VAL A 77 3.09 14.69 -13.34
C VAL A 77 3.74 15.63 -14.35
N MET A 78 4.39 16.67 -13.84
CA MET A 78 5.09 17.63 -14.71
C MET A 78 6.24 16.98 -15.48
N GLN A 79 6.59 17.57 -16.62
CA GLN A 79 7.77 17.15 -17.37
C GLN A 79 9.04 17.35 -16.52
N ILE A 80 9.82 16.29 -16.36
CA ILE A 80 11.08 16.33 -15.66
C ILE A 80 12.11 17.02 -16.54
N GLN A 81 12.72 18.09 -16.04
CA GLN A 81 13.69 18.87 -16.81
C GLN A 81 15.03 18.14 -16.81
N ALA A 82 15.56 17.86 -17.99
CA ALA A 82 16.89 17.32 -18.19
C ALA A 82 17.47 17.85 -19.51
N PRO A 83 18.81 17.95 -19.65
CA PRO A 83 19.44 18.42 -20.88
C PRO A 83 19.09 17.49 -22.05
N LYS A 84 18.71 18.06 -23.18
CA LYS A 84 18.33 17.29 -24.38
C LYS A 84 19.50 16.45 -24.89
N GLY A 85 19.22 15.22 -25.27
CA GLY A 85 20.23 14.31 -25.84
C GLY A 85 21.08 13.58 -24.79
N THR A 86 20.78 13.74 -23.50
CA THR A 86 21.48 13.04 -22.42
C THR A 86 20.73 11.78 -21.98
N ASP A 87 21.42 10.92 -21.24
CA ASP A 87 20.82 9.74 -20.61
C ASP A 87 19.75 10.16 -19.61
N GLU A 88 19.95 11.27 -18.88
CA GLU A 88 18.97 11.82 -17.93
C GLU A 88 17.66 12.20 -18.62
N ALA A 89 17.70 12.75 -19.85
CA ALA A 89 16.48 13.10 -20.58
C ALA A 89 15.64 11.85 -20.90
N ARG A 90 16.28 10.73 -21.23
CA ARG A 90 15.63 9.46 -21.47
C ARG A 90 15.02 8.90 -20.17
N ILE A 91 15.80 8.87 -19.09
CA ILE A 91 15.36 8.41 -17.78
C ILE A 91 14.20 9.27 -17.25
N ALA A 92 14.23 10.58 -17.46
CA ALA A 92 13.17 11.50 -17.11
C ALA A 92 11.84 11.12 -17.77
N VAL A 93 11.87 10.73 -19.04
CA VAL A 93 10.70 10.25 -19.78
C VAL A 93 10.20 8.92 -19.20
N GLU A 94 11.11 7.99 -18.92
CA GLU A 94 10.75 6.67 -18.35
C GLU A 94 10.09 6.80 -16.97
N ILE A 95 10.67 7.59 -16.05
CA ILE A 95 10.07 7.83 -14.73
C ILE A 95 8.68 8.46 -14.89
N ARG A 96 8.56 9.48 -15.73
CA ARG A 96 7.27 10.14 -15.94
C ARG A 96 6.22 9.19 -16.50
N ASN A 97 6.57 8.39 -17.49
CA ASN A 97 5.66 7.42 -18.10
C ASN A 97 5.25 6.32 -17.11
N ALA A 98 6.21 5.80 -16.31
CA ALA A 98 5.92 4.83 -15.27
C ALA A 98 4.93 5.39 -14.23
N LEU A 99 5.16 6.62 -13.74
CA LEU A 99 4.26 7.28 -12.79
C LEU A 99 2.88 7.54 -13.39
N LEU A 100 2.79 8.03 -14.62
CA LEU A 100 1.50 8.26 -15.27
C LEU A 100 0.72 6.95 -15.42
N TYR A 101 1.40 5.88 -15.85
CA TYR A 101 0.78 4.57 -15.95
C TYR A 101 0.30 4.05 -14.60
N ASP A 102 1.15 4.16 -13.57
CA ASP A 102 0.82 3.71 -12.22
C ASP A 102 -0.31 4.50 -11.56
N PHE A 103 -0.44 5.80 -11.86
CA PHE A 103 -1.48 6.65 -11.30
C PHE A 103 -2.82 6.47 -12.00
N THR A 104 -2.81 6.29 -13.32
CA THR A 104 -4.05 6.16 -14.12
C THR A 104 -4.45 4.71 -14.38
N GLY A 105 -3.54 3.74 -14.16
CA GLY A 105 -3.72 2.35 -14.58
C GLY A 105 -3.84 2.20 -16.10
N GLY A 106 -3.26 3.12 -16.88
CA GLY A 106 -3.38 3.18 -18.32
C GLY A 106 -4.71 3.74 -18.84
N GLY A 107 -5.57 4.27 -17.94
CA GLY A 107 -6.85 4.90 -18.26
C GLY A 107 -6.73 6.43 -18.41
N TYR A 108 -7.90 7.10 -18.41
CA TYR A 108 -7.96 8.55 -18.44
C TYR A 108 -7.58 9.13 -17.07
N ALA A 109 -6.80 10.23 -17.09
CA ALA A 109 -6.51 11.01 -15.90
C ALA A 109 -7.76 11.78 -15.43
N ALA A 110 -7.96 11.86 -14.12
CA ALA A 110 -8.98 12.72 -13.55
C ALA A 110 -8.56 14.21 -13.66
N PRO A 111 -9.48 15.16 -13.50
CA PRO A 111 -9.12 16.57 -13.42
C PRO A 111 -8.04 16.80 -12.34
N PRO A 112 -6.91 17.46 -12.65
CA PRO A 112 -5.78 17.53 -11.76
C PRO A 112 -6.07 18.39 -10.51
N THR A 113 -5.91 17.80 -9.34
CA THR A 113 -5.99 18.49 -8.04
C THR A 113 -4.61 18.80 -7.47
N HIS A 114 -3.62 18.02 -7.82
CA HIS A 114 -2.24 18.14 -7.35
C HIS A 114 -1.26 18.14 -8.52
N ARG A 115 -0.12 18.77 -8.33
CA ARG A 115 0.97 18.82 -9.30
C ARG A 115 2.24 18.27 -8.70
N LEU A 116 2.82 17.26 -9.35
CA LEU A 116 4.07 16.62 -8.96
C LEU A 116 5.23 17.15 -9.80
N LYS A 117 6.19 17.79 -9.14
CA LYS A 117 7.46 18.23 -9.74
C LYS A 117 8.58 17.32 -9.28
N ILE A 118 9.41 16.87 -10.20
CA ILE A 118 10.53 15.96 -9.96
C ILE A 118 11.78 16.54 -10.57
N ALA A 119 12.91 16.45 -9.85
CA ALA A 119 14.26 16.70 -10.34
C ALA A 119 15.09 15.44 -10.12
N ILE A 120 15.91 15.07 -11.09
CA ILE A 120 16.75 13.86 -11.05
C ILE A 120 18.23 14.19 -11.17
N ALA A 121 19.07 13.36 -10.57
CA ALA A 121 20.50 13.36 -10.73
C ALA A 121 21.01 11.92 -10.80
N SER A 122 21.91 11.63 -11.74
CA SER A 122 22.51 10.31 -11.91
C SER A 122 23.97 10.30 -11.50
N SER A 123 24.49 9.15 -11.11
CA SER A 123 25.90 8.92 -10.77
C SER A 123 26.31 7.52 -11.19
N ARG A 124 27.60 7.34 -11.49
CA ARG A 124 28.20 6.03 -11.79
C ARG A 124 29.44 5.85 -10.93
N ALA A 125 29.61 4.67 -10.39
CA ALA A 125 30.77 4.32 -9.57
C ALA A 125 31.21 2.89 -9.85
N SER A 126 32.49 2.70 -10.16
CA SER A 126 33.08 1.36 -10.27
C SER A 126 33.27 0.75 -8.88
N ILE A 127 32.91 -0.53 -8.72
CA ILE A 127 32.96 -1.20 -7.42
C ILE A 127 34.07 -2.24 -7.39
N ILE A 128 34.14 -3.06 -8.42
CA ILE A 128 35.08 -4.20 -8.51
C ILE A 128 36.06 -3.91 -9.63
N VAL A 129 37.33 -3.99 -9.31
CA VAL A 129 38.41 -3.86 -10.26
C VAL A 129 39.18 -5.17 -10.28
N ASP A 130 39.32 -5.79 -11.45
CA ASP A 130 40.18 -6.93 -11.64
C ASP A 130 41.63 -6.56 -11.32
N VAL A 131 42.26 -7.24 -10.36
CA VAL A 131 43.62 -6.95 -9.88
C VAL A 131 44.69 -7.19 -10.96
N ASN A 132 44.42 -8.06 -11.94
CA ASN A 132 45.38 -8.37 -13.01
C ASN A 132 45.34 -7.38 -14.17
N THR A 133 44.12 -6.91 -14.50
CA THR A 133 43.89 -6.04 -15.64
C THR A 133 43.66 -4.57 -15.23
N SER A 134 43.52 -4.29 -13.93
CA SER A 134 43.16 -2.99 -13.36
C SER A 134 41.88 -2.37 -14.00
N ARG A 135 40.97 -3.22 -14.47
CA ARG A 135 39.72 -2.80 -15.13
C ARG A 135 38.53 -3.03 -14.20
N PRO A 136 37.55 -2.12 -14.23
CA PRO A 136 36.33 -2.37 -13.51
C PRO A 136 35.50 -3.45 -14.22
N ASP A 137 35.05 -4.46 -13.46
CA ASP A 137 34.16 -5.53 -13.93
C ASP A 137 32.70 -5.23 -13.61
N VAL A 138 32.45 -4.45 -12.55
CA VAL A 138 31.10 -4.09 -12.08
C VAL A 138 31.04 -2.59 -11.81
N GLU A 139 30.01 -1.94 -12.33
CA GLU A 139 29.67 -0.56 -11.99
C GLU A 139 28.29 -0.49 -11.29
N ASN A 140 28.17 0.49 -10.39
CA ASN A 140 26.90 0.92 -9.82
C ASN A 140 26.38 2.14 -10.56
N TYR A 141 25.15 2.02 -11.01
CA TYR A 141 24.36 3.16 -11.45
C TYR A 141 23.52 3.65 -10.28
N GLY A 142 23.69 4.91 -9.89
CA GLY A 142 22.91 5.59 -8.87
C GLY A 142 21.98 6.62 -9.50
N LEU A 143 20.72 6.62 -9.09
CA LEU A 143 19.72 7.59 -9.52
C LEU A 143 19.06 8.19 -8.27
N THR A 144 19.15 9.50 -8.13
CA THR A 144 18.51 10.26 -7.06
C THR A 144 17.39 11.12 -7.66
N ALA A 145 16.22 11.10 -7.03
CA ALA A 145 15.11 11.96 -7.40
C ALA A 145 14.62 12.75 -6.19
N THR A 146 14.55 14.06 -6.35
CA THR A 146 13.92 14.98 -5.40
C THR A 146 12.58 15.40 -5.97
N TYR A 147 11.52 15.35 -5.16
CA TYR A 147 10.19 15.65 -5.64
C TYR A 147 9.41 16.51 -4.66
N SER A 148 8.42 17.23 -5.20
CA SER A 148 7.47 18.04 -4.44
C SER A 148 6.09 17.92 -5.04
N LEU A 149 5.10 17.68 -4.17
CA LEU A 149 3.68 17.67 -4.49
C LEU A 149 3.06 18.99 -4.05
N THR A 150 2.42 19.67 -4.96
CA THR A 150 1.77 20.96 -4.71
C THR A 150 0.27 20.83 -4.97
N GLU A 151 -0.57 21.26 -4.06
CA GLU A 151 -2.01 21.36 -4.25
C GLU A 151 -2.33 22.55 -5.18
N ILE A 152 -3.06 22.30 -6.29
CA ILE A 152 -3.29 23.33 -7.32
C ILE A 152 -4.18 24.44 -6.80
N GLY A 153 -5.21 24.11 -5.99
CA GLY A 153 -6.17 25.11 -5.48
C GLY A 153 -5.56 26.14 -4.53
N THR A 154 -4.63 25.71 -3.67
CA THR A 154 -4.00 26.58 -2.66
C THR A 154 -2.59 27.03 -3.01
N GLY A 155 -1.94 26.36 -3.97
CA GLY A 155 -0.53 26.57 -4.30
C GLY A 155 0.44 26.07 -3.21
N ARG A 156 -0.06 25.41 -2.16
CA ARG A 156 0.75 24.93 -1.05
C ARG A 156 1.46 23.64 -1.40
N VAL A 157 2.74 23.53 -1.06
CA VAL A 157 3.49 22.27 -1.12
C VAL A 157 3.05 21.39 0.04
N VAL A 158 2.49 20.23 -0.26
CA VAL A 158 1.93 19.30 0.72
C VAL A 158 2.86 18.13 1.03
N VAL A 159 3.67 17.72 0.06
CA VAL A 159 4.70 16.66 0.25
C VAL A 159 5.99 17.11 -0.40
N THR A 160 7.10 16.90 0.29
CA THR A 160 8.45 16.97 -0.27
C THR A 160 9.20 15.71 0.11
N GLY A 161 10.06 15.26 -0.76
CA GLY A 161 10.87 14.08 -0.45
C GLY A 161 12.01 13.89 -1.45
N GLN A 162 12.88 12.98 -1.06
CA GLN A 162 13.97 12.49 -1.88
C GLN A 162 13.97 10.96 -1.83
N THR A 163 14.19 10.35 -2.96
CA THR A 163 14.38 8.90 -3.08
C THR A 163 15.58 8.61 -3.94
N PHE A 164 16.16 7.44 -3.74
CA PHE A 164 17.29 7.00 -4.54
C PHE A 164 17.16 5.53 -4.91
N ALA A 165 17.76 5.15 -6.03
CA ALA A 165 17.97 3.79 -6.45
C ALA A 165 19.44 3.56 -6.79
N ARG A 166 19.95 2.38 -6.47
CA ARG A 166 21.28 1.94 -6.83
C ARG A 166 21.20 0.56 -7.47
N VAL A 167 21.73 0.44 -8.65
CA VAL A 167 21.67 -0.78 -9.47
C VAL A 167 23.03 -1.12 -9.99
N SER A 168 23.50 -2.34 -9.71
CA SER A 168 24.76 -2.86 -10.25
C SER A 168 24.53 -3.44 -11.65
N TYR A 169 25.51 -3.30 -12.50
CA TYR A 169 25.57 -3.94 -13.81
C TYR A 169 27.01 -4.33 -14.16
N ASP A 170 27.13 -5.40 -14.91
CA ASP A 170 28.44 -5.92 -15.33
C ASP A 170 28.99 -5.13 -16.51
N ILE A 171 30.30 -4.93 -16.50
CA ILE A 171 31.06 -4.34 -17.61
C ILE A 171 31.86 -5.45 -18.27
N PRO A 172 31.34 -6.11 -19.29
CA PRO A 172 32.10 -7.09 -20.04
C PRO A 172 33.26 -6.41 -20.74
N GLY A 173 34.35 -7.17 -20.96
CA GLY A 173 35.58 -6.68 -21.56
C GLY A 173 35.38 -5.94 -22.87
N GLN A 174 36.45 -5.28 -23.37
CA GLN A 174 36.37 -4.36 -24.51
C GLN A 174 35.80 -4.92 -25.80
N GLU A 175 35.85 -6.23 -25.98
CA GLU A 175 35.28 -6.90 -27.15
C GLU A 175 33.74 -6.89 -27.16
N GLN A 176 33.12 -6.62 -26.01
CA GLN A 176 31.67 -6.64 -25.85
C GLN A 176 31.07 -5.24 -25.58
N ARG A 177 31.48 -4.24 -26.34
CA ARG A 177 31.00 -2.84 -26.16
C ARG A 177 29.48 -2.70 -26.16
N PHE A 178 28.79 -3.49 -27.00
CA PHE A 178 27.32 -3.46 -27.06
C PHE A 178 26.68 -4.04 -25.78
N ALA A 179 27.29 -5.05 -25.17
CA ALA A 179 26.79 -5.63 -23.93
C ALA A 179 26.87 -4.61 -22.77
N ARG A 180 27.96 -3.83 -22.67
CA ARG A 180 28.08 -2.74 -21.71
C ARG A 180 26.99 -1.68 -21.86
N VAL A 181 26.73 -1.22 -23.10
CA VAL A 181 25.69 -0.22 -23.36
C VAL A 181 24.29 -0.76 -22.99
N ARG A 182 24.02 -2.04 -23.29
CA ARG A 182 22.77 -2.69 -22.91
C ARG A 182 22.65 -2.86 -21.41
N GLY A 183 23.71 -3.29 -20.72
CA GLY A 183 23.76 -3.42 -19.26
C GLY A 183 23.48 -2.10 -18.56
N LEU A 184 24.10 -1.01 -19.01
CA LEU A 184 23.82 0.32 -18.50
C LEU A 184 22.35 0.72 -18.71
N ARG A 185 21.81 0.55 -19.92
CA ARG A 185 20.42 0.89 -20.20
C ARG A 185 19.43 0.08 -19.33
N ASP A 186 19.69 -1.20 -19.13
CA ASP A 186 18.89 -2.03 -18.24
C ASP A 186 18.97 -1.54 -16.80
N ALA A 187 20.17 -1.19 -16.31
CA ALA A 187 20.37 -0.63 -14.98
C ALA A 187 19.62 0.71 -14.80
N GLU A 188 19.64 1.58 -15.80
CA GLU A 188 18.89 2.83 -15.83
C GLU A 188 17.37 2.61 -15.74
N LEU A 189 16.83 1.68 -16.53
CA LEU A 189 15.40 1.35 -16.50
C LEU A 189 14.97 0.77 -15.15
N ARG A 190 15.76 -0.15 -14.59
CA ARG A 190 15.50 -0.70 -13.25
C ARG A 190 15.55 0.38 -12.16
N ALA A 191 16.53 1.29 -12.22
CA ALA A 191 16.62 2.39 -11.27
C ALA A 191 15.45 3.37 -11.41
N ALA A 192 15.04 3.70 -12.64
CA ALA A 192 13.88 4.55 -12.91
C ALA A 192 12.60 3.95 -12.33
N LYS A 193 12.40 2.64 -12.50
CA LYS A 193 11.24 1.94 -11.94
C LYS A 193 11.23 1.99 -10.41
N VAL A 194 12.35 1.68 -9.75
CA VAL A 194 12.45 1.75 -8.28
C VAL A 194 12.14 3.15 -7.77
N VAL A 195 12.64 4.18 -8.43
CA VAL A 195 12.35 5.59 -8.08
C VAL A 195 10.87 5.91 -8.24
N ALA A 196 10.25 5.49 -9.34
CA ALA A 196 8.82 5.70 -9.58
C ALA A 196 7.96 4.97 -8.52
N ASP A 197 8.26 3.71 -8.21
CA ASP A 197 7.57 2.91 -7.19
C ASP A 197 7.68 3.56 -5.80
N ASN A 198 8.86 4.08 -5.43
CA ASN A 198 9.07 4.77 -4.15
C ASN A 198 8.25 6.06 -4.06
N ILE A 199 8.24 6.88 -5.13
CA ILE A 199 7.43 8.10 -5.19
C ILE A 199 5.94 7.75 -5.06
N ARG A 200 5.46 6.77 -5.85
CA ARG A 200 4.07 6.31 -5.79
C ARG A 200 3.69 5.86 -4.37
N SER A 201 4.52 5.05 -3.73
CA SER A 201 4.27 4.55 -2.37
C SER A 201 4.20 5.69 -1.35
N ARG A 202 5.05 6.69 -1.48
CA ARG A 202 5.04 7.87 -0.59
C ARG A 202 3.80 8.72 -0.80
N LEU A 203 3.38 8.95 -2.05
CA LEU A 203 2.15 9.68 -2.35
C LEU A 203 0.91 8.91 -1.89
N ALA A 204 0.88 7.59 -2.08
CA ALA A 204 -0.18 6.74 -1.55
C ALA A 204 -0.31 6.85 -0.03
N SER A 205 0.81 6.83 0.70
CA SER A 205 0.83 7.03 2.15
C SER A 205 0.28 8.40 2.54
N TYR A 206 0.65 9.46 1.81
CA TYR A 206 0.14 10.80 2.06
C TYR A 206 -1.39 10.88 1.86
N PHE A 207 -1.92 10.34 0.77
CA PHE A 207 -3.35 10.38 0.49
C PHE A 207 -4.19 9.54 1.46
N ILE A 208 -3.61 8.50 2.06
CA ILE A 208 -4.32 7.67 3.05
C ILE A 208 -4.22 8.25 4.45
N ALA A 209 -3.03 8.68 4.87
CA ALA A 209 -2.75 9.09 6.25
C ALA A 209 -2.80 10.61 6.45
N GLY A 210 -2.76 11.41 5.39
CA GLY A 210 -2.72 12.87 5.46
C GLY A 210 -1.39 13.44 6.01
N THR A 211 -0.32 12.62 6.02
CA THR A 211 0.98 13.00 6.61
C THR A 211 2.16 12.75 5.67
#